data_441d9d82c5c22bbd7f1ba241e4ea8c72
#
_entry.id   441d9d82c5c22bbd7f1ba241e4ea8c72
#
_cell.length_a   1.000
_cell.length_b   1.000
_cell.length_c   1.000
_cell.angle_alpha   90.00
_cell.angle_beta   90.00
_cell.angle_gamma   90.00
#
_symmetry.space_group_name_H-M   'P 1'
#
loop_
_entity.id
_entity.type
_entity.pdbx_description
1 polymer ?
#
loop_
_entity_poly.entity_id
_entity_poly.type
_entity_poly.pdbx_seq_one_letter_code
_entity_poly.pdbx_strand_id
1 'polypeptide(L)'
;MRVTGSVIFIVQFLFIVQLLSMGAMEMSGPFWPLHLESMASTELLSIVGTGVYIAPMLGVMLTSTFWGRIGDKTGNKVMMIRALMGLALTQLGLAFANDVWVILLLRFLQGTCAGYIAPAQAYGIAMIPIAQRTRLLAWLQVSTNAGSLAGAIAGGVILDLLSFFWINFGAFIICTLCALLVFFILPNDLPRHASSNCVTSSTNKAKAISSINHSVIVGLLTVLGLLLMSCMITQTPFSLYVSSVFNAPNWLTGVAYGLQATGVIVSASLWARWFEAHNISHALYRMVGIIAGCFIVTLLLAAVREISWFIGLYFLWGILLGATTPVLTALISRSTAESKQGYILGLVQSISQFASIVGIALGGGILVWPGLTTLFLCVAVMYCITLIITLKMSYSSKNTNQK
;
A
#
# COMPACT_ATOMS: atom_id res chain seq x y z
N MET A 1 -7.47 -14.57 -34.80
CA MET A 1 -8.31 -13.42 -34.41
C MET A 1 -9.21 -13.65 -33.20
N ARG A 2 -9.93 -14.78 -33.07
CA ARG A 2 -10.83 -15.04 -31.90
C ARG A 2 -10.09 -15.17 -30.55
N VAL A 3 -8.88 -15.71 -30.52
CA VAL A 3 -8.09 -15.90 -29.29
C VAL A 3 -7.63 -14.55 -28.69
N THR A 4 -7.29 -13.58 -29.56
CA THR A 4 -6.90 -12.23 -29.12
C THR A 4 -8.05 -11.45 -28.47
N GLY A 5 -9.27 -11.58 -28.97
CA GLY A 5 -10.45 -10.92 -28.37
C GLY A 5 -10.80 -11.45 -26.99
N SER A 6 -10.71 -12.77 -26.79
CA SER A 6 -10.99 -13.40 -25.49
C SER A 6 -9.96 -12.98 -24.40
N VAL A 7 -8.68 -12.86 -24.77
CA VAL A 7 -7.62 -12.43 -23.82
C VAL A 7 -7.80 -10.97 -23.41
N ILE A 8 -8.12 -10.09 -24.38
CA ILE A 8 -8.37 -8.66 -24.08
C ILE A 8 -9.57 -8.53 -23.15
N PHE A 9 -10.64 -9.26 -23.39
CA PHE A 9 -11.82 -9.29 -22.54
C PHE A 9 -11.47 -9.71 -21.10
N ILE A 10 -10.70 -10.78 -20.92
CA ILE A 10 -10.28 -11.26 -19.59
C ILE A 10 -9.45 -10.19 -18.85
N VAL A 11 -8.51 -9.52 -19.54
CA VAL A 11 -7.69 -8.45 -18.95
C VAL A 11 -8.56 -7.27 -18.50
N GLN A 12 -9.51 -6.84 -19.35
CA GLN A 12 -10.45 -5.76 -19.00
C GLN A 12 -11.36 -6.17 -17.84
N PHE A 13 -11.82 -7.41 -17.84
CA PHE A 13 -12.64 -7.97 -16.77
C PHE A 13 -11.87 -7.97 -15.43
N LEU A 14 -10.63 -8.46 -15.39
CA LEU A 14 -9.78 -8.43 -14.20
C LEU A 14 -9.56 -6.99 -13.71
N PHE A 15 -9.36 -6.05 -14.64
CA PHE A 15 -9.22 -4.63 -14.32
C PHE A 15 -10.46 -4.10 -13.59
N ILE A 16 -11.66 -4.35 -14.12
CA ILE A 16 -12.92 -3.87 -13.54
C ILE A 16 -13.17 -4.50 -12.18
N VAL A 17 -13.02 -5.82 -12.05
CA VAL A 17 -13.22 -6.51 -10.77
C VAL A 17 -12.23 -6.02 -9.71
N GLN A 18 -10.98 -5.79 -10.09
CA GLN A 18 -9.97 -5.28 -9.16
C GLN A 18 -10.25 -3.83 -8.76
N LEU A 19 -10.69 -2.98 -9.68
CA LEU A 19 -11.11 -1.61 -9.41
C LEU A 19 -12.27 -1.58 -8.40
N LEU A 20 -13.32 -2.37 -8.65
CA LEU A 20 -14.50 -2.41 -7.79
C LEU A 20 -14.19 -3.00 -6.42
N SER A 21 -13.44 -4.10 -6.35
CA SER A 21 -13.08 -4.73 -5.07
C SER A 21 -12.18 -3.85 -4.22
N MET A 22 -11.21 -3.17 -4.81
CA MET A 22 -10.36 -2.21 -4.09
C MET A 22 -11.15 -0.98 -3.68
N GLY A 23 -12.05 -0.46 -4.54
CA GLY A 23 -12.95 0.63 -4.18
C GLY A 23 -13.81 0.26 -2.97
N ALA A 24 -14.44 -0.91 -2.98
CA ALA A 24 -15.25 -1.40 -1.88
C ALA A 24 -14.46 -1.47 -0.55
N MET A 25 -13.21 -1.90 -0.60
CA MET A 25 -12.35 -1.99 0.59
C MET A 25 -11.96 -0.62 1.15
N GLU A 26 -11.68 0.34 0.26
CA GLU A 26 -11.21 1.68 0.64
C GLU A 26 -12.36 2.65 0.98
N MET A 27 -13.64 2.28 0.74
CA MET A 27 -14.78 3.10 1.14
C MET A 27 -14.80 3.40 2.64
N SER A 28 -14.44 2.43 3.48
CA SER A 28 -14.34 2.60 4.94
C SER A 28 -12.93 3.00 5.41
N GLY A 29 -11.92 2.84 4.55
CA GLY A 29 -10.50 2.97 4.89
C GLY A 29 -10.16 4.21 5.73
N PRO A 30 -10.37 5.44 5.24
CA PRO A 30 -10.01 6.66 5.97
C PRO A 30 -10.90 6.98 7.18
N PHE A 31 -12.09 6.39 7.28
CA PHE A 31 -13.16 6.85 8.19
C PHE A 31 -13.32 6.01 9.45
N TRP A 32 -12.52 4.97 9.63
CA TRP A 32 -12.56 4.12 10.82
C TRP A 32 -12.38 4.89 12.13
N PRO A 33 -11.38 5.78 12.28
CA PRO A 33 -11.22 6.52 13.52
C PRO A 33 -12.41 7.44 13.82
N LEU A 34 -12.98 8.06 12.78
CA LEU A 34 -14.15 8.93 12.91
C LEU A 34 -15.39 8.13 13.39
N HIS A 35 -15.58 6.90 12.89
CA HIS A 35 -16.66 6.02 13.33
C HIS A 35 -16.44 5.55 14.77
N LEU A 36 -15.21 5.19 15.13
CA LEU A 36 -14.87 4.73 16.49
C LEU A 36 -14.91 5.83 17.54
N GLU A 37 -14.73 7.11 17.15
CA GLU A 37 -14.82 8.27 18.05
C GLU A 37 -16.17 8.34 18.76
N SER A 38 -17.25 7.92 18.10
CA SER A 38 -18.60 7.89 18.69
C SER A 38 -18.81 6.74 19.69
N MET A 39 -17.90 5.75 19.74
CA MET A 39 -18.03 4.52 20.52
C MET A 39 -17.00 4.38 21.64
N ALA A 40 -15.94 5.17 21.63
CA ALA A 40 -14.79 5.00 22.52
C ALA A 40 -14.35 6.31 23.18
N SER A 41 -13.85 6.22 24.42
CA SER A 41 -13.15 7.34 25.04
C SER A 41 -11.86 7.69 24.28
N THR A 42 -11.31 8.88 24.45
CA THR A 42 -10.11 9.33 23.74
C THR A 42 -8.92 8.38 23.91
N GLU A 43 -8.72 7.84 25.11
CA GLU A 43 -7.66 6.86 25.38
C GLU A 43 -7.91 5.53 24.66
N LEU A 44 -9.13 5.03 24.72
CA LEU A 44 -9.51 3.81 24.04
C LEU A 44 -9.47 3.98 22.52
N LEU A 45 -9.85 5.15 22.00
CA LEU A 45 -9.80 5.50 20.59
C LEU A 45 -8.36 5.43 20.04
N SER A 46 -7.36 5.84 20.81
CA SER A 46 -5.94 5.71 20.42
C SER A 46 -5.56 4.25 20.16
N ILE A 47 -6.01 3.34 21.03
CA ILE A 47 -5.71 1.90 20.93
C ILE A 47 -6.52 1.26 19.80
N VAL A 48 -7.83 1.46 19.78
CA VAL A 48 -8.71 0.79 18.81
C VAL A 48 -8.64 1.40 17.42
N GLY A 49 -8.46 2.72 17.31
CA GLY A 49 -8.25 3.41 16.03
C GLY A 49 -6.93 2.99 15.37
N THR A 50 -5.92 2.71 16.17
CA THR A 50 -4.67 2.08 15.72
C THR A 50 -4.88 0.62 15.37
N GLY A 51 -5.56 -0.13 16.25
CA GLY A 51 -5.84 -1.55 16.10
C GLY A 51 -6.62 -1.89 14.85
N VAL A 52 -7.57 -1.04 14.43
CA VAL A 52 -8.40 -1.26 13.25
C VAL A 52 -7.59 -1.30 11.93
N TYR A 53 -6.43 -0.67 11.89
CA TYR A 53 -5.50 -0.75 10.76
C TYR A 53 -4.47 -1.87 10.92
N ILE A 54 -3.98 -2.10 12.13
CA ILE A 54 -2.98 -3.15 12.41
C ILE A 54 -3.60 -4.54 12.31
N ALA A 55 -4.82 -4.74 12.81
CA ALA A 55 -5.47 -6.04 12.85
C ALA A 55 -5.53 -6.75 11.48
N PRO A 56 -5.99 -6.12 10.37
CA PRO A 56 -5.96 -6.79 9.08
C PRO A 56 -4.54 -7.06 8.57
N MET A 57 -3.55 -6.20 8.87
CA MET A 57 -2.16 -6.44 8.47
C MET A 57 -1.59 -7.68 9.15
N LEU A 58 -1.89 -7.88 10.43
CA LEU A 58 -1.52 -9.09 11.17
C LEU A 58 -2.22 -10.32 10.58
N GLY A 59 -3.51 -10.20 10.25
CA GLY A 59 -4.27 -11.27 9.59
C GLY A 59 -3.62 -11.73 8.28
N VAL A 60 -3.29 -10.79 7.40
CA VAL A 60 -2.57 -11.08 6.15
C VAL A 60 -1.22 -11.74 6.42
N MET A 61 -0.44 -11.19 7.34
CA MET A 61 0.91 -11.68 7.66
C MET A 61 0.89 -13.13 8.13
N LEU A 62 -0.03 -13.49 9.00
CA LEU A 62 -0.14 -14.83 9.55
C LEU A 62 -0.65 -15.86 8.54
N THR A 63 -1.52 -15.45 7.61
CA THR A 63 -2.22 -16.40 6.73
C THR A 63 -1.73 -16.41 5.29
N SER A 64 -0.90 -15.46 4.87
CA SER A 64 -0.42 -15.35 3.48
C SER A 64 0.28 -16.63 2.99
N THR A 65 1.17 -17.22 3.81
CA THR A 65 1.87 -18.46 3.47
C THR A 65 0.93 -19.67 3.37
N PHE A 66 -0.07 -19.74 4.25
CA PHE A 66 -1.08 -20.80 4.26
C PHE A 66 -1.92 -20.74 2.98
N TRP A 67 -2.44 -19.56 2.64
CA TRP A 67 -3.23 -19.37 1.42
C TRP A 67 -2.41 -19.53 0.14
N GLY A 68 -1.14 -19.16 0.16
CA GLY A 68 -0.23 -19.41 -0.96
C GLY A 68 -0.13 -20.90 -1.29
N ARG A 69 0.09 -21.76 -0.27
CA ARG A 69 0.16 -23.22 -0.44
C ARG A 69 -1.16 -23.83 -0.94
N ILE A 70 -2.30 -23.32 -0.47
CA ILE A 70 -3.61 -23.77 -0.95
C ILE A 70 -3.81 -23.33 -2.40
N GLY A 71 -3.47 -22.09 -2.73
CA GLY A 71 -3.58 -21.54 -4.08
C GLY A 71 -2.77 -22.32 -5.12
N ASP A 72 -1.60 -22.82 -4.74
CA ASP A 72 -0.80 -23.69 -5.62
C ASP A 72 -1.53 -24.99 -5.99
N LYS A 73 -2.44 -25.47 -5.14
CA LYS A 73 -3.20 -26.71 -5.36
C LYS A 73 -4.59 -26.46 -6.00
N THR A 74 -5.25 -25.41 -5.58
CA THR A 74 -6.67 -25.14 -5.96
C THR A 74 -6.84 -24.24 -7.19
N GLY A 75 -5.76 -23.52 -7.55
CA GLY A 75 -5.78 -22.57 -8.67
C GLY A 75 -6.17 -21.14 -8.29
N ASN A 76 -5.87 -20.20 -9.20
CA ASN A 76 -6.01 -18.78 -8.97
C ASN A 76 -7.48 -18.33 -8.92
N LYS A 77 -8.35 -18.88 -9.79
CA LYS A 77 -9.78 -18.54 -9.82
C LYS A 77 -10.45 -18.82 -8.47
N VAL A 78 -10.23 -20.02 -7.92
CA VAL A 78 -10.82 -20.41 -6.62
C VAL A 78 -10.32 -19.50 -5.50
N MET A 79 -9.04 -19.13 -5.53
CA MET A 79 -8.45 -18.22 -4.54
C MET A 79 -9.01 -16.80 -4.65
N MET A 80 -9.31 -16.31 -5.86
CA MET A 80 -9.97 -15.03 -6.07
C MET A 80 -11.38 -15.02 -5.48
N ILE A 81 -12.18 -16.06 -5.77
CA ILE A 81 -13.55 -16.21 -5.25
C ILE A 81 -13.53 -16.28 -3.72
N ARG A 82 -12.65 -17.12 -3.15
CA ARG A 82 -12.47 -17.24 -1.71
C ARG A 82 -12.17 -15.88 -1.06
N ALA A 83 -11.23 -15.12 -1.62
CA ALA A 83 -10.84 -13.82 -1.09
C ALA A 83 -12.02 -12.83 -1.13
N LEU A 84 -12.70 -12.71 -2.28
CA LEU A 84 -13.83 -11.80 -2.45
C LEU A 84 -15.01 -12.17 -1.54
N MET A 85 -15.34 -13.45 -1.40
CA MET A 85 -16.40 -13.91 -0.49
C MET A 85 -16.03 -13.68 0.98
N GLY A 86 -14.77 -13.95 1.36
CA GLY A 86 -14.29 -13.66 2.71
C GLY A 86 -14.35 -12.17 3.04
N LEU A 87 -13.95 -11.31 2.09
CA LEU A 87 -14.09 -9.86 2.22
C LEU A 87 -15.57 -9.45 2.30
N ALA A 88 -16.45 -10.00 1.49
CA ALA A 88 -17.88 -9.72 1.54
C ALA A 88 -18.48 -10.06 2.91
N LEU A 89 -18.24 -11.27 3.42
CA LEU A 89 -18.78 -11.71 4.72
C LEU A 89 -18.26 -10.85 5.88
N THR A 90 -16.99 -10.48 5.86
CA THR A 90 -16.43 -9.60 6.90
C THR A 90 -16.98 -8.19 6.81
N GLN A 91 -17.21 -7.64 5.61
CA GLN A 91 -17.86 -6.34 5.42
C GLN A 91 -19.32 -6.37 5.89
N LEU A 92 -20.06 -7.46 5.64
CA LEU A 92 -21.40 -7.63 6.17
C LEU A 92 -21.40 -7.64 7.72
N GLY A 93 -20.47 -8.38 8.32
CA GLY A 93 -20.29 -8.38 9.78
C GLY A 93 -19.98 -6.98 10.33
N LEU A 94 -19.07 -6.25 9.67
CA LEU A 94 -18.69 -4.88 10.04
C LEU A 94 -19.86 -3.88 9.92
N ALA A 95 -20.79 -4.09 8.98
CA ALA A 95 -21.98 -3.25 8.87
C ALA A 95 -22.88 -3.33 10.12
N PHE A 96 -22.96 -4.50 10.76
CA PHE A 96 -23.79 -4.72 11.95
C PHE A 96 -23.01 -4.65 13.28
N ALA A 97 -21.69 -4.43 13.23
CA ALA A 97 -20.87 -4.41 14.43
C ALA A 97 -21.02 -3.08 15.19
N ASN A 98 -21.50 -3.17 16.43
CA ASN A 98 -21.68 -2.03 17.34
C ASN A 98 -20.74 -2.08 18.55
N ASP A 99 -19.85 -3.05 18.61
CA ASP A 99 -18.85 -3.22 19.65
C ASP A 99 -17.45 -3.10 19.05
N VAL A 100 -16.59 -2.35 19.73
CA VAL A 100 -15.23 -2.04 19.26
C VAL A 100 -14.38 -3.30 19.13
N TRP A 101 -14.50 -4.24 20.05
CA TRP A 101 -13.72 -5.48 20.03
C TRP A 101 -14.17 -6.41 18.92
N VAL A 102 -15.49 -6.44 18.65
CA VAL A 102 -16.06 -7.15 17.49
C VAL A 102 -15.55 -6.54 16.18
N ILE A 103 -15.47 -5.22 16.08
CA ILE A 103 -14.90 -4.53 14.92
C ILE A 103 -13.43 -4.96 14.73
N LEU A 104 -12.60 -4.94 15.77
CA LEU A 104 -11.21 -5.36 15.69
C LEU A 104 -11.07 -6.82 15.26
N LEU A 105 -11.89 -7.72 15.80
CA LEU A 105 -11.91 -9.13 15.42
C LEU A 105 -12.28 -9.30 13.94
N LEU A 106 -13.33 -8.62 13.47
CA LEU A 106 -13.76 -8.68 12.07
C LEU A 106 -12.72 -8.09 11.13
N ARG A 107 -12.04 -7.02 11.54
CA ARG A 107 -10.90 -6.44 10.78
C ARG A 107 -9.73 -7.42 10.69
N PHE A 108 -9.41 -8.13 11.78
CA PHE A 108 -8.42 -9.20 11.74
C PHE A 108 -8.83 -10.33 10.80
N LEU A 109 -10.08 -10.82 10.90
CA LEU A 109 -10.63 -11.82 9.99
C LEU A 109 -10.65 -11.36 8.54
N GLN A 110 -10.95 -10.09 8.29
CA GLN A 110 -10.86 -9.49 6.96
C GLN A 110 -9.45 -9.63 6.39
N GLY A 111 -8.42 -9.36 7.19
CA GLY A 111 -7.03 -9.58 6.80
C GLY A 111 -6.72 -11.05 6.52
N THR A 112 -7.22 -11.98 7.34
CA THR A 112 -7.01 -13.43 7.12
C THR A 112 -7.66 -13.93 5.83
N CYS A 113 -8.77 -13.33 5.43
CA CYS A 113 -9.47 -13.64 4.20
C CYS A 113 -8.94 -12.88 2.97
N ALA A 114 -8.14 -11.84 3.15
CA ALA A 114 -7.60 -11.02 2.08
C ALA A 114 -6.70 -11.83 1.11
N GLY A 115 -6.21 -11.18 0.06
CA GLY A 115 -5.28 -11.79 -0.89
C GLY A 115 -5.88 -12.04 -2.27
N TYR A 116 -6.77 -11.16 -2.74
CA TYR A 116 -7.33 -11.20 -4.10
C TYR A 116 -6.29 -10.81 -5.17
N ILE A 117 -5.43 -9.81 -4.91
CA ILE A 117 -4.55 -9.20 -5.92
C ILE A 117 -3.57 -10.20 -6.53
N ALA A 118 -2.88 -10.98 -5.70
CA ALA A 118 -1.85 -11.91 -6.17
C ALA A 118 -2.42 -13.02 -7.07
N PRO A 119 -3.52 -13.71 -6.73
CA PRO A 119 -4.19 -14.65 -7.64
C PRO A 119 -4.69 -13.99 -8.93
N ALA A 120 -5.23 -12.76 -8.87
CA ALA A 120 -5.69 -12.05 -10.07
C ALA A 120 -4.53 -11.73 -11.02
N GLN A 121 -3.40 -11.26 -10.50
CA GLN A 121 -2.19 -11.04 -11.27
C GLN A 121 -1.64 -12.35 -11.86
N ALA A 122 -1.56 -13.42 -11.06
CA ALA A 122 -1.08 -14.72 -11.51
C ALA A 122 -1.98 -15.32 -12.60
N TYR A 123 -3.30 -15.20 -12.45
CA TYR A 123 -4.26 -15.61 -13.47
C TYR A 123 -4.06 -14.84 -14.79
N GLY A 124 -3.95 -13.52 -14.70
CA GLY A 124 -3.72 -12.67 -15.87
C GLY A 124 -2.39 -12.98 -16.57
N ILE A 125 -1.29 -13.18 -15.81
CA ILE A 125 0.03 -13.53 -16.34
C ILE A 125 0.00 -14.86 -17.10
N ALA A 126 -0.79 -15.83 -16.63
CA ALA A 126 -0.92 -17.14 -17.29
C ALA A 126 -1.61 -17.05 -18.66
N MET A 127 -2.44 -16.02 -18.89
CA MET A 127 -3.23 -15.84 -20.12
C MET A 127 -2.52 -15.06 -21.21
N ILE A 128 -1.40 -14.38 -20.92
CA ILE A 128 -0.75 -13.47 -21.87
C ILE A 128 0.71 -13.83 -22.16
N PRO A 129 1.23 -13.48 -23.36
CA PRO A 129 2.63 -13.65 -23.71
C PRO A 129 3.57 -12.89 -22.77
N ILE A 130 4.81 -13.40 -22.58
CA ILE A 130 5.83 -12.84 -21.69
C ILE A 130 6.06 -11.35 -21.94
N ALA A 131 6.12 -10.93 -23.22
CA ALA A 131 6.37 -9.53 -23.61
C ALA A 131 5.30 -8.53 -23.12
N GLN A 132 4.08 -9.00 -22.76
CA GLN A 132 2.98 -8.14 -22.35
C GLN A 132 2.72 -8.18 -20.83
N ARG A 133 3.40 -9.04 -20.09
CA ARG A 133 3.18 -9.24 -18.64
C ARG A 133 3.41 -7.99 -17.82
N THR A 134 4.47 -7.24 -18.11
CA THR A 134 4.77 -5.97 -17.43
C THR A 134 3.65 -4.95 -17.64
N ARG A 135 3.10 -4.89 -18.86
CA ARG A 135 1.98 -4.00 -19.17
C ARG A 135 0.70 -4.39 -18.41
N LEU A 136 0.40 -5.69 -18.32
CA LEU A 136 -0.73 -6.18 -17.53
C LEU A 136 -0.60 -5.78 -16.07
N LEU A 137 0.55 -6.04 -15.44
CA LEU A 137 0.78 -5.71 -14.04
C LEU A 137 0.64 -4.21 -13.77
N ALA A 138 1.16 -3.37 -14.69
CA ALA A 138 0.99 -1.93 -14.61
C ALA A 138 -0.50 -1.51 -14.71
N TRP A 139 -1.27 -2.11 -15.63
CA TRP A 139 -2.72 -1.88 -15.75
C TRP A 139 -3.48 -2.29 -14.48
N LEU A 140 -3.19 -3.46 -13.93
CA LEU A 140 -3.81 -3.90 -12.68
C LEU A 140 -3.43 -3.00 -11.50
N GLN A 141 -2.20 -2.47 -11.46
CA GLN A 141 -1.82 -1.49 -10.45
C GLN A 141 -2.60 -0.18 -10.59
N VAL A 142 -2.79 0.31 -11.81
CA VAL A 142 -3.66 1.49 -12.08
C VAL A 142 -5.08 1.22 -11.58
N SER A 143 -5.62 0.03 -11.83
CA SER A 143 -6.94 -0.39 -11.36
C SER A 143 -7.06 -0.36 -9.83
N THR A 144 -6.08 -0.93 -9.12
CA THR A 144 -6.03 -0.90 -7.64
C THR A 144 -6.15 0.53 -7.13
N ASN A 145 -5.37 1.41 -7.68
CA ASN A 145 -5.21 2.77 -7.20
C ASN A 145 -6.40 3.67 -7.58
N ALA A 146 -6.91 3.51 -8.82
CA ALA A 146 -8.14 4.18 -9.22
C ALA A 146 -9.34 3.71 -8.38
N GLY A 147 -9.38 2.41 -8.05
CA GLY A 147 -10.37 1.84 -7.15
C GLY A 147 -10.27 2.46 -5.73
N SER A 148 -9.06 2.52 -5.17
CA SER A 148 -8.83 3.14 -3.86
C SER A 148 -9.28 4.60 -3.81
N LEU A 149 -8.93 5.40 -4.83
CA LEU A 149 -9.37 6.79 -4.94
C LEU A 149 -10.90 6.89 -5.00
N ALA A 150 -11.51 6.17 -5.95
CA ALA A 150 -12.97 6.19 -6.13
C ALA A 150 -13.69 5.71 -4.87
N GLY A 151 -13.17 4.67 -4.22
CA GLY A 151 -13.72 4.12 -2.98
C GLY A 151 -13.66 5.12 -1.83
N ALA A 152 -12.51 5.76 -1.59
CA ALA A 152 -12.36 6.75 -0.53
C ALA A 152 -13.31 7.95 -0.71
N ILE A 153 -13.46 8.44 -1.95
CA ILE A 153 -14.41 9.53 -2.26
C ILE A 153 -15.85 9.07 -2.05
N ALA A 154 -16.21 7.90 -2.61
CA ALA A 154 -17.57 7.35 -2.47
C ALA A 154 -17.92 7.08 -0.99
N GLY A 155 -16.97 6.56 -0.21
CA GLY A 155 -17.13 6.36 1.23
C GLY A 155 -17.40 7.66 1.98
N GLY A 156 -16.66 8.72 1.66
CA GLY A 156 -16.87 10.05 2.23
C GLY A 156 -18.27 10.63 1.90
N VAL A 157 -18.70 10.53 0.63
CA VAL A 157 -20.04 10.96 0.20
C VAL A 157 -21.14 10.16 0.91
N ILE A 158 -20.98 8.83 1.00
CA ILE A 158 -21.96 7.98 1.70
C ILE A 158 -22.02 8.33 3.19
N LEU A 159 -20.88 8.62 3.81
CA LEU A 159 -20.83 9.00 5.22
C LEU A 159 -21.49 10.36 5.48
N ASP A 160 -21.36 11.32 4.56
CA ASP A 160 -22.01 12.63 4.67
C ASP A 160 -23.54 12.58 4.45
N LEU A 161 -24.02 11.66 3.60
CA LEU A 161 -25.45 11.56 3.25
C LEU A 161 -26.21 10.54 4.10
N LEU A 162 -25.55 9.50 4.55
CA LEU A 162 -26.18 8.33 5.18
C LEU A 162 -25.47 7.96 6.51
N SER A 163 -24.88 6.78 6.58
CA SER A 163 -24.20 6.30 7.77
C SER A 163 -23.07 5.31 7.41
N PHE A 164 -22.21 5.01 8.39
CA PHE A 164 -21.12 4.06 8.25
C PHE A 164 -21.61 2.63 7.93
N PHE A 165 -22.83 2.29 8.34
CA PHE A 165 -23.49 1.04 7.97
C PHE A 165 -23.53 0.86 6.45
N TRP A 166 -23.97 1.87 5.71
CA TRP A 166 -24.14 1.81 4.25
C TRP A 166 -22.81 1.68 3.51
N ILE A 167 -21.72 2.18 4.07
CA ILE A 167 -20.38 2.00 3.52
C ILE A 167 -20.02 0.50 3.50
N ASN A 168 -20.14 -0.16 4.65
CA ASN A 168 -19.76 -1.57 4.77
C ASN A 168 -20.77 -2.48 4.06
N PHE A 169 -22.07 -2.16 4.11
CA PHE A 169 -23.10 -2.91 3.40
C PHE A 169 -22.97 -2.79 1.88
N GLY A 170 -22.67 -1.60 1.36
CA GLY A 170 -22.36 -1.38 -0.06
C GLY A 170 -21.11 -2.17 -0.48
N ALA A 171 -20.06 -2.16 0.34
CA ALA A 171 -18.86 -2.93 0.10
C ALA A 171 -19.14 -4.46 0.07
N PHE A 172 -20.00 -4.96 0.97
CA PHE A 172 -20.49 -6.35 0.93
C PHE A 172 -21.15 -6.69 -0.41
N ILE A 173 -22.07 -5.84 -0.88
CA ILE A 173 -22.77 -6.06 -2.17
C ILE A 173 -21.76 -6.08 -3.30
N ILE A 174 -20.86 -5.11 -3.39
CA ILE A 174 -19.87 -5.01 -4.47
C ILE A 174 -18.95 -6.24 -4.46
N CYS A 175 -18.39 -6.64 -3.31
CA CYS A 175 -17.52 -7.81 -3.21
C CYS A 175 -18.25 -9.11 -3.58
N THR A 176 -19.51 -9.26 -3.18
CA THR A 176 -20.34 -10.42 -3.54
C THR A 176 -20.59 -10.47 -5.05
N LEU A 177 -20.97 -9.34 -5.67
CA LEU A 177 -21.15 -9.26 -7.13
C LEU A 177 -19.83 -9.56 -7.85
N CYS A 178 -18.70 -9.04 -7.40
CA CYS A 178 -17.39 -9.36 -7.96
C CYS A 178 -17.07 -10.86 -7.86
N ALA A 179 -17.38 -11.51 -6.73
CA ALA A 179 -17.18 -12.95 -6.55
C ALA A 179 -18.04 -13.78 -7.52
N LEU A 180 -19.31 -13.41 -7.66
CA LEU A 180 -20.24 -14.05 -8.61
C LEU A 180 -19.79 -13.85 -10.07
N LEU A 181 -19.37 -12.64 -10.43
CA LEU A 181 -18.85 -12.35 -11.77
C LEU A 181 -17.59 -13.17 -12.07
N VAL A 182 -16.65 -13.28 -11.12
CA VAL A 182 -15.46 -14.13 -11.27
C VAL A 182 -15.86 -15.60 -11.42
N PHE A 183 -16.85 -16.06 -10.65
CA PHE A 183 -17.34 -17.45 -10.73
C PHE A 183 -17.90 -17.79 -12.10
N PHE A 184 -18.78 -16.94 -12.66
CA PHE A 184 -19.49 -17.22 -13.91
C PHE A 184 -18.70 -16.89 -15.17
N ILE A 185 -17.89 -15.81 -15.16
CA ILE A 185 -17.25 -15.28 -16.36
C ILE A 185 -15.85 -15.87 -16.58
N LEU A 186 -15.05 -16.06 -15.52
CA LEU A 186 -13.70 -16.56 -15.70
C LEU A 186 -13.70 -18.06 -15.99
N PRO A 187 -12.97 -18.52 -17.03
CA PRO A 187 -12.70 -19.94 -17.23
C PRO A 187 -11.96 -20.54 -16.03
N ASN A 188 -12.11 -21.85 -15.82
CA ASN A 188 -11.33 -22.55 -14.82
C ASN A 188 -9.84 -22.48 -15.19
N ASP A 189 -8.97 -22.46 -14.16
CA ASP A 189 -7.54 -22.49 -14.37
C ASP A 189 -7.14 -23.67 -15.25
N LEU A 190 -6.31 -23.41 -16.26
CA LEU A 190 -5.65 -24.48 -16.99
C LEU A 190 -4.76 -25.26 -16.01
N PRO A 191 -4.75 -26.59 -16.08
CA PRO A 191 -3.86 -27.38 -15.22
C PRO A 191 -2.44 -26.87 -15.39
N ARG A 192 -1.84 -26.49 -14.29
CA ARG A 192 -0.43 -26.03 -14.22
C ARG A 192 0.44 -27.23 -14.61
N HIS A 193 0.75 -27.37 -15.90
CA HIS A 193 1.87 -28.20 -16.29
C HIS A 193 3.08 -27.63 -15.57
N ALA A 194 3.68 -28.43 -14.70
CA ALA A 194 4.90 -28.12 -13.98
C ALA A 194 5.97 -27.69 -14.98
N SER A 195 6.07 -26.40 -15.23
CA SER A 195 7.20 -25.80 -15.92
C SER A 195 8.36 -25.71 -14.93
N SER A 196 8.81 -26.86 -14.48
CA SER A 196 10.06 -27.04 -13.74
C SER A 196 11.25 -27.12 -14.71
N ASN A 197 11.30 -26.28 -15.74
CA ASN A 197 12.51 -26.19 -16.58
C ASN A 197 12.56 -24.82 -17.26
N CYS A 198 13.03 -23.82 -16.54
CA CYS A 198 13.70 -22.66 -17.14
C CYS A 198 14.48 -21.85 -16.09
N VAL A 199 15.42 -22.53 -15.42
CA VAL A 199 16.54 -21.86 -14.75
C VAL A 199 17.81 -22.62 -15.15
N THR A 200 18.19 -22.49 -16.41
CA THR A 200 19.57 -22.74 -16.86
C THR A 200 19.78 -22.02 -18.17
N SER A 201 20.41 -20.88 -18.10
CA SER A 201 21.44 -20.37 -19.01
C SER A 201 21.51 -18.84 -19.00
N SER A 202 22.33 -18.31 -18.15
CA SER A 202 23.27 -17.24 -18.46
C SER A 202 24.38 -17.20 -17.41
N THR A 203 25.18 -18.23 -17.43
CA THR A 203 26.56 -18.20 -16.94
C THR A 203 27.36 -17.40 -17.93
N ASN A 204 27.58 -16.11 -17.69
CA ASN A 204 28.77 -15.35 -18.13
C ASN A 204 28.62 -13.83 -17.97
N LYS A 205 28.24 -13.36 -16.76
CA LYS A 205 28.52 -11.96 -16.34
C LYS A 205 28.64 -11.82 -14.81
N ALA A 206 29.01 -12.89 -14.12
CA ALA A 206 29.15 -12.90 -12.66
C ALA A 206 30.61 -12.72 -12.23
N LYS A 207 31.29 -11.66 -12.69
CA LYS A 207 32.66 -11.37 -12.18
C LYS A 207 32.92 -9.86 -12.03
N ALA A 208 32.08 -9.12 -11.34
CA ALA A 208 32.43 -7.74 -10.92
C ALA A 208 31.57 -7.15 -9.80
N ILE A 209 30.86 -7.89 -8.95
CA ILE A 209 30.20 -7.29 -7.79
C ILE A 209 30.32 -8.25 -6.59
N SER A 210 31.54 -8.53 -6.18
CA SER A 210 31.80 -9.16 -4.89
C SER A 210 32.36 -8.11 -3.94
N SER A 211 31.58 -7.68 -3.00
CA SER A 211 31.90 -6.77 -1.88
C SER A 211 31.02 -5.50 -1.82
N ILE A 212 29.72 -5.65 -1.94
CA ILE A 212 28.87 -4.55 -1.51
C ILE A 212 28.71 -4.68 0.01
N ASN A 213 29.20 -3.66 0.72
CA ASN A 213 29.21 -3.60 2.16
C ASN A 213 27.83 -3.89 2.75
N HIS A 214 27.70 -4.88 3.59
CA HIS A 214 26.53 -5.19 4.41
C HIS A 214 25.96 -3.91 5.07
N SER A 215 26.82 -2.95 5.41
CA SER A 215 26.47 -1.64 5.94
C SER A 215 25.58 -0.80 5.02
N VAL A 216 25.80 -0.86 3.68
CA VAL A 216 24.97 -0.09 2.71
C VAL A 216 23.56 -0.69 2.64
N ILE A 217 23.43 -2.01 2.60
CA ILE A 217 22.13 -2.68 2.56
C ILE A 217 21.33 -2.39 3.83
N VAL A 218 21.96 -2.51 5.01
CA VAL A 218 21.32 -2.20 6.29
C VAL A 218 20.88 -0.73 6.33
N GLY A 219 21.72 0.18 5.86
CA GLY A 219 21.37 1.60 5.79
C GLY A 219 20.17 1.87 4.85
N LEU A 220 20.12 1.28 3.65
CA LEU A 220 18.98 1.41 2.74
C LEU A 220 17.69 0.84 3.34
N LEU A 221 17.76 -0.30 4.03
CA LEU A 221 16.63 -0.88 4.74
C LEU A 221 16.14 0.01 5.89
N THR A 222 17.06 0.64 6.62
CA THR A 222 16.72 1.60 7.69
C THR A 222 16.02 2.83 7.12
N VAL A 223 16.53 3.40 6.03
CA VAL A 223 15.90 4.56 5.36
C VAL A 223 14.51 4.19 4.84
N LEU A 224 14.36 3.02 4.21
CA LEU A 224 13.05 2.52 3.76
C LEU A 224 12.07 2.40 4.93
N GLY A 225 12.49 1.78 6.03
CA GLY A 225 11.64 1.63 7.22
C GLY A 225 11.22 2.97 7.81
N LEU A 226 12.14 3.92 7.96
CA LEU A 226 11.86 5.26 8.49
C LEU A 226 10.91 6.05 7.58
N LEU A 227 11.05 5.95 6.25
CA LEU A 227 10.15 6.62 5.31
C LEU A 227 8.72 6.06 5.37
N LEU A 228 8.59 4.73 5.41
CA LEU A 228 7.29 4.08 5.56
C LEU A 228 6.66 4.41 6.90
N MET A 229 7.42 4.36 7.98
CA MET A 229 6.97 4.74 9.31
C MET A 229 6.46 6.18 9.33
N SER A 230 7.21 7.14 8.75
CA SER A 230 6.82 8.55 8.67
C SER A 230 5.51 8.75 7.92
N CYS A 231 5.30 8.03 6.82
CA CYS A 231 4.07 8.08 6.04
C CYS A 231 2.88 7.50 6.82
N MET A 232 3.08 6.37 7.52
CA MET A 232 2.02 5.65 8.22
C MET A 232 1.56 6.31 9.53
N ILE A 233 2.31 7.27 10.07
CA ILE A 233 1.88 8.07 11.23
C ILE A 233 0.54 8.77 10.98
N THR A 234 0.29 9.22 9.75
CA THR A 234 -0.97 9.91 9.42
C THR A 234 -2.18 8.97 9.34
N GLN A 235 -1.97 7.66 9.22
CA GLN A 235 -3.05 6.70 8.91
C GLN A 235 -4.20 6.73 9.92
N THR A 236 -3.91 6.71 11.21
CA THR A 236 -4.91 6.73 12.28
C THR A 236 -5.56 8.11 12.46
N PRO A 237 -4.81 9.22 12.63
CA PRO A 237 -5.40 10.51 12.97
C PRO A 237 -5.90 11.31 11.78
N PHE A 238 -5.71 10.86 10.54
CA PHE A 238 -5.94 11.67 9.34
C PHE A 238 -7.38 12.20 9.21
N SER A 239 -8.38 11.31 9.30
CA SER A 239 -9.79 11.71 9.15
C SER A 239 -10.24 12.64 10.27
N LEU A 240 -9.81 12.37 11.50
CA LEU A 240 -10.07 13.21 12.65
C LEU A 240 -9.38 14.58 12.53
N TYR A 241 -8.15 14.62 11.98
CA TYR A 241 -7.43 15.86 11.71
C TYR A 241 -8.21 16.74 10.70
N VAL A 242 -8.61 16.16 9.56
CA VAL A 242 -9.31 16.90 8.51
C VAL A 242 -10.69 17.39 9.02
N SER A 243 -11.42 16.55 9.73
CA SER A 243 -12.71 16.90 10.32
C SER A 243 -12.59 18.01 11.37
N SER A 244 -11.65 17.88 12.32
CA SER A 244 -11.53 18.79 13.47
C SER A 244 -10.84 20.12 13.14
N VAL A 245 -9.81 20.10 12.26
CA VAL A 245 -9.02 21.31 11.94
C VAL A 245 -9.67 22.17 10.86
N PHE A 246 -10.27 21.52 9.85
CA PHE A 246 -10.85 22.23 8.70
C PHE A 246 -12.39 22.30 8.74
N ASN A 247 -13.05 21.60 9.67
CA ASN A 247 -14.52 21.41 9.67
C ASN A 247 -15.06 20.98 8.30
N ALA A 248 -14.26 20.13 7.61
CA ALA A 248 -14.54 19.75 6.23
C ALA A 248 -15.48 18.54 6.17
N PRO A 249 -16.35 18.44 5.16
CA PRO A 249 -17.17 17.26 4.93
C PRO A 249 -16.31 16.06 4.58
N ASN A 250 -16.82 14.86 4.89
CA ASN A 250 -16.05 13.62 4.79
C ASN A 250 -15.61 13.27 3.34
N TRP A 251 -16.38 13.70 2.34
CA TRP A 251 -15.99 13.52 0.94
C TRP A 251 -14.67 14.22 0.58
N LEU A 252 -14.37 15.39 1.19
CA LEU A 252 -13.09 16.08 1.00
C LEU A 252 -11.92 15.29 1.67
N THR A 253 -12.17 14.66 2.81
CA THR A 253 -11.22 13.73 3.43
C THR A 253 -10.90 12.59 2.48
N GLY A 254 -11.93 11.99 1.86
CA GLY A 254 -11.77 10.95 0.84
C GLY A 254 -10.99 11.42 -0.38
N VAL A 255 -11.26 12.64 -0.87
CA VAL A 255 -10.53 13.27 -1.99
C VAL A 255 -9.05 13.45 -1.63
N ALA A 256 -8.75 14.01 -0.46
CA ALA A 256 -7.36 14.22 -0.03
C ALA A 256 -6.59 12.89 0.05
N TYR A 257 -7.18 11.88 0.70
CA TYR A 257 -6.60 10.54 0.82
C TYR A 257 -6.35 9.88 -0.56
N GLY A 258 -7.36 9.95 -1.43
CA GLY A 258 -7.27 9.37 -2.76
C GLY A 258 -6.30 10.13 -3.69
N LEU A 259 -6.19 11.45 -3.58
CA LEU A 259 -5.24 12.24 -4.36
C LEU A 259 -3.80 11.96 -3.95
N GLN A 260 -3.52 11.73 -2.66
CA GLN A 260 -2.19 11.28 -2.23
C GLN A 260 -1.81 9.98 -2.93
N ALA A 261 -2.70 8.98 -2.91
CA ALA A 261 -2.48 7.70 -3.58
C ALA A 261 -2.26 7.90 -5.10
N THR A 262 -3.05 8.77 -5.74
CA THR A 262 -2.89 9.12 -7.16
C THR A 262 -1.53 9.75 -7.42
N GLY A 263 -1.07 10.65 -6.55
CA GLY A 263 0.27 11.25 -6.64
C GLY A 263 1.38 10.22 -6.65
N VAL A 264 1.32 9.24 -5.74
CA VAL A 264 2.26 8.10 -5.67
C VAL A 264 2.33 7.35 -6.99
N ILE A 265 1.18 7.07 -7.60
CA ILE A 265 1.09 6.22 -8.79
C ILE A 265 1.64 6.93 -10.02
N VAL A 266 1.14 8.13 -10.27
CA VAL A 266 1.53 8.92 -11.44
C VAL A 266 3.03 9.16 -11.42
N SER A 267 3.60 9.40 -10.25
CA SER A 267 5.01 9.71 -10.10
C SER A 267 5.92 8.48 -10.05
N ALA A 268 5.45 7.32 -9.60
CA ALA A 268 6.29 6.13 -9.41
C ALA A 268 7.04 5.71 -10.68
N SER A 269 6.38 5.74 -11.84
CA SER A 269 7.00 5.40 -13.13
C SER A 269 8.03 6.44 -13.59
N LEU A 270 7.80 7.72 -13.31
CA LEU A 270 8.71 8.82 -13.61
C LEU A 270 9.97 8.72 -12.75
N TRP A 271 9.78 8.50 -11.44
CA TRP A 271 10.88 8.30 -10.51
C TRP A 271 11.71 7.06 -10.84
N ALA A 272 11.07 5.93 -11.18
CA ALA A 272 11.78 4.71 -11.56
C ALA A 272 12.73 4.97 -12.73
N ARG A 273 12.26 5.62 -13.81
CA ARG A 273 13.10 5.99 -14.98
C ARG A 273 14.23 6.93 -14.59
N TRP A 274 13.96 7.92 -13.72
CA TRP A 274 14.96 8.90 -13.31
C TRP A 274 16.09 8.30 -12.47
N PHE A 275 15.82 7.19 -11.76
CA PHE A 275 16.80 6.47 -10.95
C PHE A 275 17.50 5.32 -11.69
N GLU A 276 16.96 4.82 -12.81
CA GLU A 276 17.50 3.64 -13.53
C GLU A 276 18.96 3.82 -14.01
N ALA A 277 19.33 4.99 -14.44
CA ALA A 277 20.60 5.26 -15.12
C ALA A 277 21.79 5.59 -14.20
N HIS A 278 21.66 5.47 -12.85
CA HIS A 278 22.62 6.09 -11.93
C HIS A 278 23.28 5.11 -10.97
N ASN A 279 24.54 5.41 -10.63
CA ASN A 279 25.30 4.74 -9.57
C ASN A 279 24.63 4.96 -8.20
N ILE A 280 24.83 4.04 -7.27
CA ILE A 280 24.23 4.06 -5.91
C ILE A 280 24.46 5.39 -5.20
N SER A 281 25.66 5.97 -5.30
CA SER A 281 25.99 7.24 -4.64
C SER A 281 25.15 8.42 -5.18
N HIS A 282 24.94 8.50 -6.50
CA HIS A 282 24.07 9.51 -7.10
C HIS A 282 22.59 9.28 -6.78
N ALA A 283 22.17 8.02 -6.70
CA ALA A 283 20.81 7.67 -6.29
C ALA A 283 20.53 8.09 -4.84
N LEU A 284 21.47 7.87 -3.92
CA LEU A 284 21.38 8.33 -2.52
C LEU A 284 21.30 9.86 -2.43
N TYR A 285 22.12 10.59 -3.19
CA TYR A 285 22.06 12.04 -3.21
C TYR A 285 20.72 12.60 -3.70
N ARG A 286 20.14 12.01 -4.73
CA ARG A 286 18.79 12.35 -5.21
C ARG A 286 17.71 12.02 -4.18
N MET A 287 17.85 10.89 -3.48
CA MET A 287 16.94 10.51 -2.42
C MET A 287 16.94 11.52 -1.27
N VAL A 288 18.10 12.09 -0.92
CA VAL A 288 18.22 13.21 0.03
C VAL A 288 17.32 14.39 -0.40
N GLY A 289 17.34 14.76 -1.69
CA GLY A 289 16.49 15.83 -2.21
C GLY A 289 14.99 15.52 -2.08
N ILE A 290 14.56 14.27 -2.33
CA ILE A 290 13.17 13.84 -2.18
C ILE A 290 12.75 13.87 -0.71
N ILE A 291 13.59 13.37 0.19
CA ILE A 291 13.31 13.38 1.64
C ILE A 291 13.24 14.83 2.18
N ALA A 292 14.13 15.71 1.70
CA ALA A 292 14.06 17.13 2.03
C ALA A 292 12.76 17.78 1.52
N GLY A 293 12.32 17.39 0.30
CA GLY A 293 11.02 17.79 -0.23
C GLY A 293 9.85 17.32 0.64
N CYS A 294 9.85 16.05 1.08
CA CYS A 294 8.86 15.51 2.02
C CYS A 294 8.85 16.30 3.35
N PHE A 295 10.03 16.60 3.90
CA PHE A 295 10.16 17.40 5.11
C PHE A 295 9.53 18.79 4.94
N ILE A 296 9.86 19.51 3.87
CA ILE A 296 9.32 20.84 3.59
C ILE A 296 7.80 20.79 3.41
N VAL A 297 7.30 19.84 2.61
CA VAL A 297 5.85 19.71 2.34
C VAL A 297 5.08 19.39 3.63
N THR A 298 5.61 18.52 4.50
CA THR A 298 4.96 18.21 5.78
C THR A 298 4.99 19.37 6.76
N LEU A 299 6.02 20.22 6.75
CA LEU A 299 6.01 21.49 7.49
C LEU A 299 4.97 22.46 6.96
N LEU A 300 4.82 22.58 5.63
CA LEU A 300 3.79 23.42 5.02
C LEU A 300 2.38 22.88 5.36
N LEU A 301 2.17 21.56 5.34
CA LEU A 301 0.91 20.93 5.76
C LEU A 301 0.56 21.25 7.22
N ALA A 302 1.54 21.35 8.11
CA ALA A 302 1.32 21.76 9.50
C ALA A 302 0.89 23.24 9.63
N ALA A 303 1.30 24.09 8.71
CA ALA A 303 1.03 25.54 8.75
C ALA A 303 -0.26 25.95 8.05
N VAL A 304 -0.73 25.16 7.06
CA VAL A 304 -1.90 25.49 6.23
C VAL A 304 -3.20 25.38 7.04
N ARG A 305 -4.10 26.34 6.82
CA ARG A 305 -5.42 26.43 7.46
C ARG A 305 -6.59 26.31 6.47
N GLU A 306 -6.32 26.35 5.18
CA GLU A 306 -7.33 26.21 4.13
C GLU A 306 -7.28 24.82 3.50
N ILE A 307 -8.41 24.16 3.38
CA ILE A 307 -8.54 22.80 2.87
C ILE A 307 -8.04 22.65 1.43
N SER A 308 -8.24 23.67 0.58
CA SER A 308 -7.82 23.62 -0.83
C SER A 308 -6.30 23.53 -0.98
N TRP A 309 -5.56 24.34 -0.23
CA TRP A 309 -4.10 24.28 -0.19
C TRP A 309 -3.60 22.98 0.47
N PHE A 310 -4.31 22.53 1.51
CA PHE A 310 -4.00 21.25 2.16
C PHE A 310 -4.06 20.08 1.17
N ILE A 311 -5.15 19.99 0.40
CA ILE A 311 -5.34 18.92 -0.61
C ILE A 311 -4.23 18.98 -1.67
N GLY A 312 -3.89 20.18 -2.16
CA GLY A 312 -2.81 20.36 -3.15
C GLY A 312 -1.45 19.93 -2.62
N LEU A 313 -1.10 20.32 -1.38
CA LEU A 313 0.15 19.88 -0.74
C LEU A 313 0.16 18.38 -0.43
N TYR A 314 -1.00 17.82 -0.05
CA TYR A 314 -1.13 16.39 0.23
C TYR A 314 -0.94 15.54 -1.03
N PHE A 315 -1.43 16.02 -2.18
CA PHE A 315 -1.13 15.45 -3.50
C PHE A 315 0.36 15.55 -3.84
N LEU A 316 0.99 16.71 -3.63
CA LEU A 316 2.42 16.91 -3.85
C LEU A 316 3.26 15.98 -2.97
N TRP A 317 2.86 15.78 -1.72
CA TRP A 317 3.47 14.80 -0.84
C TRP A 317 3.36 13.38 -1.41
N GLY A 318 2.21 13.01 -1.96
CA GLY A 318 2.00 11.75 -2.69
C GLY A 318 2.99 11.58 -3.86
N ILE A 319 3.21 12.63 -4.65
CA ILE A 319 4.19 12.61 -5.76
C ILE A 319 5.60 12.29 -5.25
N LEU A 320 6.03 12.89 -4.14
CA LEU A 320 7.33 12.62 -3.55
C LEU A 320 7.42 11.19 -2.97
N LEU A 321 6.35 10.70 -2.34
CA LEU A 321 6.28 9.35 -1.80
C LEU A 321 6.41 8.27 -2.88
N GLY A 322 5.98 8.55 -4.11
CA GLY A 322 6.13 7.62 -5.23
C GLY A 322 7.58 7.26 -5.57
N ALA A 323 8.56 8.07 -5.14
CA ALA A 323 9.97 7.77 -5.28
C ALA A 323 10.52 6.84 -4.19
N THR A 324 9.84 6.69 -3.07
CA THR A 324 10.44 6.08 -1.86
C THR A 324 10.56 4.56 -1.94
N THR A 325 9.45 3.84 -1.84
CA THR A 325 9.45 2.38 -1.76
C THR A 325 10.00 1.70 -3.03
N PRO A 326 9.54 2.03 -4.27
CA PRO A 326 9.99 1.30 -5.45
C PRO A 326 11.46 1.55 -5.75
N VAL A 327 11.95 2.78 -5.55
CA VAL A 327 13.35 3.12 -5.81
C VAL A 327 14.27 2.46 -4.80
N LEU A 328 13.95 2.54 -3.50
CA LEU A 328 14.77 1.90 -2.47
C LEU A 328 14.78 0.37 -2.61
N THR A 329 13.65 -0.24 -2.90
CA THR A 329 13.58 -1.69 -3.16
C THR A 329 14.43 -2.07 -4.37
N ALA A 330 14.39 -1.30 -5.46
CA ALA A 330 15.24 -1.52 -6.62
C ALA A 330 16.73 -1.35 -6.30
N LEU A 331 17.12 -0.34 -5.52
CA LEU A 331 18.51 -0.13 -5.08
C LEU A 331 18.99 -1.28 -4.19
N ILE A 332 18.18 -1.74 -3.24
CA ILE A 332 18.50 -2.87 -2.38
C ILE A 332 18.66 -4.16 -3.21
N SER A 333 17.76 -4.40 -4.15
CA SER A 333 17.83 -5.57 -5.05
C SER A 333 19.08 -5.54 -5.91
N ARG A 334 19.43 -4.39 -6.51
CA ARG A 334 20.67 -4.21 -7.31
C ARG A 334 21.95 -4.35 -6.47
N SER A 335 21.89 -4.03 -5.18
CA SER A 335 23.01 -4.15 -4.25
C SER A 335 23.20 -5.56 -3.71
N THR A 336 22.39 -6.52 -4.14
CA THR A 336 22.39 -7.90 -3.61
C THR A 336 22.72 -8.89 -4.72
N ALA A 337 23.50 -9.94 -4.37
CA ALA A 337 23.80 -11.03 -5.29
C ALA A 337 22.53 -11.79 -5.69
N GLU A 338 22.45 -12.26 -6.94
CA GLU A 338 21.28 -12.96 -7.49
C GLU A 338 20.83 -14.15 -6.62
N SER A 339 21.78 -14.87 -6.03
CA SER A 339 21.51 -16.03 -5.14
C SER A 339 20.80 -15.65 -3.84
N LYS A 340 20.79 -14.38 -3.42
CA LYS A 340 20.20 -13.89 -2.17
C LYS A 340 19.01 -12.93 -2.39
N GLN A 341 18.59 -12.72 -3.62
CA GLN A 341 17.51 -11.76 -3.95
C GLN A 341 16.18 -12.11 -3.26
N GLY A 342 15.80 -13.40 -3.24
CA GLY A 342 14.57 -13.82 -2.57
C GLY A 342 14.58 -13.50 -1.06
N TYR A 343 15.69 -13.78 -0.39
CA TYR A 343 15.87 -13.48 1.02
C TYR A 343 15.77 -11.96 1.30
N ILE A 344 16.47 -11.16 0.49
CA ILE A 344 16.50 -9.69 0.67
C ILE A 344 15.12 -9.05 0.39
N LEU A 345 14.40 -9.48 -0.65
CA LEU A 345 13.05 -9.00 -0.92
C LEU A 345 12.07 -9.39 0.19
N GLY A 346 12.23 -10.59 0.76
CA GLY A 346 11.49 -11.00 1.95
C GLY A 346 11.80 -10.10 3.16
N LEU A 347 13.07 -9.73 3.35
CA LEU A 347 13.47 -8.82 4.42
C LEU A 347 12.93 -7.40 4.21
N VAL A 348 12.96 -6.88 2.97
CA VAL A 348 12.30 -5.61 2.59
C VAL A 348 10.83 -5.64 2.97
N GLN A 349 10.12 -6.70 2.63
CA GLN A 349 8.70 -6.83 2.96
C GLN A 349 8.45 -6.87 4.47
N SER A 350 9.27 -7.62 5.22
CA SER A 350 9.14 -7.71 6.68
C SER A 350 9.40 -6.37 7.37
N ILE A 351 10.44 -5.65 6.96
CA ILE A 351 10.77 -4.33 7.49
C ILE A 351 9.67 -3.32 7.12
N SER A 352 9.13 -3.39 5.91
CA SER A 352 8.03 -2.52 5.47
C SER A 352 6.79 -2.71 6.34
N GLN A 353 6.40 -3.94 6.61
CA GLN A 353 5.25 -4.23 7.47
C GLN A 353 5.50 -3.79 8.92
N PHE A 354 6.66 -4.11 9.47
CA PHE A 354 7.02 -3.68 10.82
C PHE A 354 7.01 -2.14 10.96
N ALA A 355 7.65 -1.45 10.02
CA ALA A 355 7.69 0.02 10.00
C ALA A 355 6.29 0.65 9.87
N SER A 356 5.42 0.05 9.04
CA SER A 356 4.03 0.48 8.91
C SER A 356 3.25 0.32 10.21
N ILE A 357 3.38 -0.81 10.88
CA ILE A 357 2.73 -1.07 12.18
C ILE A 357 3.20 -0.06 13.22
N VAL A 358 4.52 0.19 13.33
CA VAL A 358 5.09 1.17 14.26
C VAL A 358 4.60 2.58 13.93
N GLY A 359 4.57 2.97 12.64
CA GLY A 359 4.07 4.27 12.20
C GLY A 359 2.60 4.48 12.58
N ILE A 360 1.74 3.50 12.33
CA ILE A 360 0.31 3.53 12.69
C ILE A 360 0.16 3.65 14.22
N ALA A 361 0.95 2.91 15.00
CA ALA A 361 0.91 2.97 16.46
C ALA A 361 1.33 4.35 17.00
N LEU A 362 2.38 4.95 16.43
CA LEU A 362 2.79 6.33 16.76
C LEU A 362 1.69 7.33 16.43
N GLY A 363 1.02 7.17 15.26
CA GLY A 363 -0.12 8.00 14.87
C GLY A 363 -1.29 7.91 15.85
N GLY A 364 -1.59 6.70 16.35
CA GLY A 364 -2.58 6.50 17.41
C GLY A 364 -2.20 7.23 18.71
N GLY A 365 -0.93 7.22 19.08
CA GLY A 365 -0.43 7.93 20.26
C GLY A 365 -0.61 9.45 20.18
N ILE A 366 -0.55 10.05 18.99
CA ILE A 366 -0.75 11.48 18.77
C ILE A 366 -2.19 11.92 19.12
N LEU A 367 -3.18 11.03 19.06
CA LEU A 367 -4.55 11.35 19.46
C LEU A 367 -4.64 11.71 20.95
N VAL A 368 -3.80 11.08 21.79
CA VAL A 368 -3.79 11.32 23.23
C VAL A 368 -2.83 12.43 23.58
N TRP A 369 -1.64 12.42 22.99
CA TRP A 369 -0.58 13.37 23.30
C TRP A 369 0.42 13.47 22.15
N PRO A 370 0.73 14.64 21.65
CA PRO A 370 0.38 16.02 22.06
C PRO A 370 -0.90 16.59 21.43
N GLY A 371 -1.67 15.79 20.67
CA GLY A 371 -2.93 16.17 20.03
C GLY A 371 -2.84 16.38 18.52
N LEU A 372 -4.01 16.39 17.87
CA LEU A 372 -4.17 16.38 16.39
C LEU A 372 -3.44 17.53 15.67
N THR A 373 -3.41 18.73 16.26
CA THR A 373 -2.79 19.92 15.63
C THR A 373 -1.30 19.77 15.38
N THR A 374 -0.62 18.85 16.10
CA THR A 374 0.81 18.60 15.96
C THR A 374 1.14 17.46 15.01
N LEU A 375 0.12 16.80 14.41
CA LEU A 375 0.30 15.63 13.56
C LEU A 375 1.39 15.81 12.51
N PHE A 376 1.26 16.81 11.65
CA PHE A 376 2.22 17.02 10.56
C PHE A 376 3.58 17.52 11.04
N LEU A 377 3.66 18.15 12.23
CA LEU A 377 4.95 18.47 12.87
C LEU A 377 5.68 17.20 13.31
N CYS A 378 4.97 16.22 13.90
CA CYS A 378 5.56 14.92 14.25
C CYS A 378 6.07 14.18 13.01
N VAL A 379 5.28 14.19 11.92
CA VAL A 379 5.70 13.61 10.64
C VAL A 379 6.94 14.33 10.08
N ALA A 380 6.99 15.66 10.15
CA ALA A 380 8.14 16.43 9.70
C ALA A 380 9.40 16.10 10.53
N VAL A 381 9.30 15.95 11.85
CA VAL A 381 10.42 15.52 12.70
C VAL A 381 10.95 14.15 12.25
N MET A 382 10.10 13.21 11.92
CA MET A 382 10.50 11.90 11.42
C MET A 382 11.22 11.99 10.07
N TYR A 383 10.74 12.84 9.15
CA TYR A 383 11.46 13.11 7.89
C TYR A 383 12.80 13.81 8.12
N CYS A 384 12.91 14.70 9.09
CA CYS A 384 14.17 15.34 9.49
C CYS A 384 15.19 14.30 9.97
N ILE A 385 14.78 13.37 10.84
CA ILE A 385 15.64 12.26 11.31
C ILE A 385 16.08 11.41 10.13
N THR A 386 15.15 11.05 9.24
CA THR A 386 15.44 10.26 8.03
C THR A 386 16.43 10.99 7.11
N LEU A 387 16.26 12.30 6.95
CA LEU A 387 17.15 13.16 6.15
C LEU A 387 18.59 13.14 6.69
N ILE A 388 18.75 13.31 8.01
CA ILE A 388 20.07 13.30 8.66
C ILE A 388 20.77 11.94 8.46
N ILE A 389 20.04 10.83 8.62
CA ILE A 389 20.59 9.49 8.43
C ILE A 389 21.00 9.28 6.96
N THR A 390 20.15 9.68 6.01
CA THR A 390 20.44 9.53 4.57
C THR A 390 21.61 10.40 4.13
N LEU A 391 21.75 11.61 4.67
CA LEU A 391 22.91 12.49 4.43
C LEU A 391 24.22 11.85 4.91
N LYS A 392 24.24 11.31 6.15
CA LYS A 392 25.42 10.60 6.68
C LYS A 392 25.82 9.41 5.78
N MET A 393 24.84 8.64 5.30
CA MET A 393 25.09 7.53 4.39
C MET A 393 25.64 7.98 3.03
N SER A 394 25.06 9.03 2.46
CA SER A 394 25.51 9.60 1.17
C SER A 394 26.96 10.08 1.26
N TYR A 395 27.32 10.73 2.36
CA TYR A 395 28.69 11.21 2.59
C TYR A 395 29.69 10.05 2.79
N SER A 396 29.32 9.03 3.57
CA SER A 396 30.15 7.84 3.78
C SER A 396 30.40 7.07 2.47
N SER A 397 29.35 6.90 1.63
CA SER A 397 29.46 6.24 0.33
C SER A 397 30.38 6.98 -0.67
N LYS A 398 30.44 8.31 -0.59
CA LYS A 398 31.31 9.13 -1.43
C LYS A 398 32.79 8.93 -1.07
N ASN A 399 33.09 8.85 0.22
CA ASN A 399 34.48 8.67 0.72
C ASN A 399 35.02 7.27 0.42
N THR A 400 34.15 6.25 0.37
CA THR A 400 34.56 4.86 0.05
C THR A 400 34.87 4.68 -1.44
N ASN A 401 34.26 5.47 -2.33
CA ASN A 401 34.53 5.41 -3.77
C ASN A 401 35.75 6.24 -4.21
N GLN A 402 36.35 7.05 -3.33
CA GLN A 402 37.57 7.83 -3.60
C GLN A 402 38.84 7.16 -3.06
N LYS A 403 38.71 6.07 -2.33
CA LYS A 403 39.81 5.18 -1.93
C LYS A 403 39.83 3.91 -2.79
#